data_61fde06c603d67d0d7a5222fa0e8071c
#
_entry.id   61fde06c603d67d0d7a5222fa0e8071c
#
_cell.length_a   1.000
_cell.length_b   1.000
_cell.length_c   1.000
_cell.angle_alpha   90.00
_cell.angle_beta   90.00
_cell.angle_gamma   90.00
#
_symmetry.space_group_name_H-M   'P 1'
#
loop_
_entity.id
_entity.type
_entity.pdbx_description
1 polymer ?
#
loop_
_entity_poly.entity_id
_entity_poly.type
_entity_poly.pdbx_seq_one_letter_code
_entity_poly.pdbx_strand_id
1 'polypeptide(L)'
;MIRHSPVLGNDTALAGIMKLVEEAQTSKSNTQILADKAAFYLTFVALGAALITWIAWWIAGASAGFILERIVTVLVIACPHALGLAVPLVTAISTTLAAKNGLLVRQRMALEAARNIDVVLFDKTGTLTKGEQGVVDVVAKEKVRMLSLAAALERESEHPIAKAIFQYARGQNVPEIHTTDFSALSGRGVRAMINGKPVYIGGPRILEERAARLDTSLKAATKKASDDGKTVVYVIEGRNVLGAIMLADVIRXXC
;
A
#
# COMPACT_ATOMS: atom_id res chain seq x y z
N MET A 1 -28.73 2.52 9.74
CA MET A 1 -28.83 1.20 10.37
C MET A 1 -27.64 0.36 9.89
N ILE A 2 -26.56 0.30 10.69
CA ILE A 2 -25.35 -0.46 10.36
C ILE A 2 -25.61 -1.91 10.76
N ARG A 3 -25.77 -2.78 9.77
CA ARG A 3 -25.83 -4.23 10.03
C ARG A 3 -24.39 -4.72 10.30
N HIS A 4 -24.04 -4.90 11.54
CA HIS A 4 -22.89 -5.70 11.91
C HIS A 4 -23.28 -7.17 11.72
N SER A 5 -22.89 -7.77 10.61
CA SER A 5 -22.87 -9.22 10.54
C SER A 5 -21.58 -9.66 11.28
N PRO A 6 -21.68 -10.34 12.41
CA PRO A 6 -20.50 -10.91 13.04
C PRO A 6 -20.02 -12.07 12.16
N VAL A 7 -19.02 -11.79 11.34
CA VAL A 7 -18.30 -12.85 10.63
C VAL A 7 -17.44 -13.54 11.69
N LEU A 8 -17.89 -14.68 12.18
CA LEU A 8 -17.21 -15.48 13.20
C LEU A 8 -16.50 -16.66 12.54
N GLY A 9 -15.37 -17.04 13.10
CA GLY A 9 -14.62 -18.20 12.64
C GLY A 9 -13.64 -17.90 11.50
N ASN A 10 -13.53 -18.84 10.56
CA ASN A 10 -12.49 -18.84 9.49
C ASN A 10 -12.68 -17.75 8.44
N ASP A 11 -13.82 -17.08 8.42
CA ASP A 11 -14.10 -16.04 7.42
C ASP A 11 -13.81 -14.61 7.92
N THR A 12 -13.19 -14.48 9.08
CA THR A 12 -12.78 -13.16 9.58
C THR A 12 -11.53 -12.65 8.85
N ALA A 13 -11.38 -11.34 8.78
CA ALA A 13 -10.16 -10.72 8.23
C ALA A 13 -8.90 -11.21 8.98
N LEU A 14 -9.01 -11.41 10.29
CA LEU A 14 -7.92 -11.92 11.11
C LEU A 14 -7.55 -13.37 10.72
N ALA A 15 -8.55 -14.23 10.52
CA ALA A 15 -8.32 -15.61 10.08
C ALA A 15 -7.65 -15.63 8.69
N GLY A 16 -8.05 -14.73 7.80
CA GLY A 16 -7.41 -14.56 6.49
C GLY A 16 -5.92 -14.20 6.62
N ILE A 17 -5.60 -13.26 7.51
CA ILE A 17 -4.20 -12.87 7.78
C ILE A 17 -3.42 -14.06 8.37
N MET A 18 -3.99 -14.78 9.33
CA MET A 18 -3.35 -15.96 9.94
C MET A 18 -3.05 -17.04 8.89
N LYS A 19 -3.99 -17.29 7.98
CA LYS A 19 -3.82 -18.24 6.88
C LYS A 19 -2.68 -17.81 5.93
N LEU A 20 -2.61 -16.52 5.59
CA LEU A 20 -1.52 -15.99 4.76
C LEU A 20 -0.15 -16.17 5.44
N VAL A 21 -0.09 -15.93 6.75
CA VAL A 21 1.14 -16.14 7.53
C VAL A 21 1.53 -17.62 7.55
N GLU A 22 0.57 -18.51 7.74
CA GLU A 22 0.80 -19.97 7.72
C GLU A 22 1.28 -20.44 6.34
N GLU A 23 0.64 -19.97 5.27
CA GLU A 23 1.06 -20.27 3.89
C GLU A 23 2.49 -19.77 3.63
N ALA A 24 2.83 -18.58 4.13
CA ALA A 24 4.18 -18.03 4.02
C ALA A 24 5.20 -18.88 4.78
N GLN A 25 4.85 -19.36 5.98
CA GLN A 25 5.73 -20.20 6.80
C GLN A 25 5.97 -21.58 6.19
N THR A 26 4.96 -22.16 5.54
CA THR A 26 5.05 -23.47 4.91
C THR A 26 5.68 -23.43 3.50
N SER A 27 5.71 -22.28 2.85
CA SER A 27 6.32 -22.14 1.53
C SER A 27 7.83 -22.39 1.59
N LYS A 28 8.39 -23.08 0.59
CA LYS A 28 9.83 -23.34 0.48
C LYS A 28 10.44 -22.44 -0.59
N SER A 29 11.66 -22.00 -0.38
CA SER A 29 12.45 -21.30 -1.40
C SER A 29 13.11 -22.33 -2.34
N ASN A 30 13.52 -21.89 -3.51
CA ASN A 30 14.27 -22.75 -4.44
C ASN A 30 15.57 -23.27 -3.82
N THR A 31 16.25 -22.41 -3.08
CA THR A 31 17.47 -22.76 -2.35
C THR A 31 17.20 -23.87 -1.32
N GLN A 32 16.07 -23.79 -0.62
CA GLN A 32 15.67 -24.81 0.37
C GLN A 32 15.33 -26.14 -0.31
N ILE A 33 14.62 -26.13 -1.43
CA ILE A 33 14.28 -27.32 -2.20
C ILE A 33 15.58 -28.01 -2.69
N LEU A 34 16.54 -27.25 -3.18
CA LEU A 34 17.84 -27.75 -3.63
C LEU A 34 18.63 -28.38 -2.46
N ALA A 35 18.64 -27.71 -1.30
CA ALA A 35 19.30 -28.19 -0.10
C ALA A 35 18.68 -29.52 0.38
N ASP A 36 17.32 -29.61 0.37
CA ASP A 36 16.61 -30.85 0.75
C ASP A 36 17.01 -32.05 -0.18
N LYS A 37 17.07 -31.78 -1.49
CA LYS A 37 17.50 -32.79 -2.48
C LYS A 37 18.95 -33.22 -2.25
N ALA A 38 19.85 -32.25 -2.05
CA ALA A 38 21.27 -32.55 -1.80
C ALA A 38 21.42 -33.37 -0.51
N ALA A 39 20.72 -33.01 0.56
CA ALA A 39 20.74 -33.74 1.83
C ALA A 39 20.26 -35.19 1.65
N PHE A 40 19.19 -35.39 0.86
CA PHE A 40 18.65 -36.70 0.54
C PHE A 40 19.72 -37.61 -0.11
N TYR A 41 20.37 -37.11 -1.17
CA TYR A 41 21.42 -37.87 -1.86
C TYR A 41 22.64 -38.11 -0.96
N LEU A 42 23.08 -37.11 -0.22
CA LEU A 42 24.21 -37.22 0.70
C LEU A 42 23.95 -38.27 1.81
N THR A 43 22.71 -38.43 2.25
CA THR A 43 22.34 -39.46 3.22
C THR A 43 22.63 -40.87 2.65
N PHE A 44 22.26 -41.12 1.40
CA PHE A 44 22.55 -42.43 0.77
C PHE A 44 24.05 -42.64 0.57
N VAL A 45 24.79 -41.62 0.20
CA VAL A 45 26.24 -41.64 0.07
C VAL A 45 26.89 -41.98 1.44
N ALA A 46 26.41 -41.31 2.51
CA ALA A 46 26.91 -41.54 3.87
C ALA A 46 26.66 -42.98 4.34
N LEU A 47 25.46 -43.51 4.11
CA LEU A 47 25.11 -44.88 4.47
C LEU A 47 25.94 -45.91 3.67
N GLY A 48 26.14 -45.66 2.38
CA GLY A 48 27.00 -46.51 1.53
C GLY A 48 28.45 -46.50 2.01
N ALA A 49 29.00 -45.33 2.31
CA ALA A 49 30.38 -45.21 2.84
C ALA A 49 30.52 -45.89 4.19
N ALA A 50 29.52 -45.77 5.06
CA ALA A 50 29.51 -46.45 6.37
C ALA A 50 29.50 -47.98 6.19
N LEU A 51 28.70 -48.51 5.25
CA LEU A 51 28.63 -49.93 4.94
C LEU A 51 29.97 -50.42 4.39
N ILE A 52 30.58 -49.72 3.46
CA ILE A 52 31.90 -50.05 2.91
C ILE A 52 32.94 -50.04 4.02
N THR A 53 32.94 -49.05 4.89
CA THR A 53 33.84 -48.94 6.04
C THR A 53 33.69 -50.15 6.97
N TRP A 54 32.45 -50.54 7.24
CA TRP A 54 32.14 -51.70 8.07
C TRP A 54 32.75 -52.99 7.46
N ILE A 55 32.47 -53.27 6.19
CA ILE A 55 32.93 -54.44 5.47
C ILE A 55 34.47 -54.49 5.41
N ALA A 56 35.10 -53.38 5.04
CA ALA A 56 36.54 -53.28 4.89
C ALA A 56 37.30 -53.63 6.20
N TRP A 57 36.89 -53.01 7.31
CA TRP A 57 37.52 -53.22 8.61
C TRP A 57 37.18 -54.59 9.23
N TRP A 58 35.99 -55.12 8.89
CA TRP A 58 35.63 -56.52 9.31
C TRP A 58 36.52 -57.51 8.60
N ILE A 59 36.76 -57.42 7.30
CA ILE A 59 37.67 -58.27 6.53
C ILE A 59 39.10 -58.10 7.03
N ALA A 60 39.49 -56.88 7.40
CA ALA A 60 40.84 -56.61 7.96
C ALA A 60 41.04 -57.18 9.37
N GLY A 61 40.00 -57.76 9.98
CA GLY A 61 40.09 -58.39 11.31
C GLY A 61 40.16 -57.43 12.47
N ALA A 62 39.68 -56.22 12.28
CA ALA A 62 39.65 -55.16 13.31
C ALA A 62 38.67 -55.53 14.43
N SER A 63 38.90 -55.03 15.65
CA SER A 63 37.98 -55.23 16.77
C SER A 63 36.67 -54.51 16.56
N ALA A 64 35.55 -54.98 17.11
CA ALA A 64 34.21 -54.40 16.97
C ALA A 64 34.15 -52.95 17.45
N GLY A 65 34.87 -52.60 18.52
CA GLY A 65 34.93 -51.22 19.03
C GLY A 65 35.59 -50.27 18.04
N PHE A 66 36.68 -50.70 17.41
CA PHE A 66 37.36 -49.92 16.37
C PHE A 66 36.48 -49.70 15.13
N ILE A 67 35.80 -50.75 14.68
CA ILE A 67 34.88 -50.71 13.53
C ILE A 67 33.77 -49.71 13.81
N LEU A 68 33.14 -49.82 14.98
CA LEU A 68 32.03 -48.91 15.38
C LEU A 68 32.49 -47.46 15.40
N GLU A 69 33.66 -47.15 15.97
CA GLU A 69 34.23 -45.82 16.00
C GLU A 69 34.38 -45.22 14.59
N ARG A 70 34.90 -46.03 13.66
CA ARG A 70 35.10 -45.58 12.27
C ARG A 70 33.78 -45.33 11.52
N ILE A 71 32.79 -46.22 11.73
CA ILE A 71 31.46 -46.06 11.15
C ILE A 71 30.82 -44.74 11.65
N VAL A 72 30.85 -44.52 12.98
CA VAL A 72 30.28 -43.30 13.58
C VAL A 72 31.01 -42.03 13.04
N THR A 73 32.34 -42.10 12.93
CA THR A 73 33.14 -41.00 12.39
C THR A 73 32.73 -40.69 10.95
N VAL A 74 32.57 -41.69 10.09
CA VAL A 74 32.14 -41.51 8.69
C VAL A 74 30.75 -40.86 8.63
N LEU A 75 29.79 -41.39 9.43
CA LEU A 75 28.42 -40.86 9.43
C LEU A 75 28.37 -39.41 9.93
N VAL A 76 29.11 -39.05 10.97
CA VAL A 76 29.15 -37.70 11.51
C VAL A 76 29.78 -36.72 10.50
N ILE A 77 30.87 -37.08 9.86
CA ILE A 77 31.54 -36.23 8.87
C ILE A 77 30.68 -36.07 7.61
N ALA A 78 30.04 -37.17 7.16
CA ALA A 78 29.24 -37.16 5.95
C ALA A 78 27.86 -36.49 6.13
N CYS A 79 27.41 -36.24 7.38
CA CYS A 79 26.13 -35.65 7.66
C CYS A 79 26.09 -34.18 7.23
N PRO A 80 25.14 -33.75 6.36
CA PRO A 80 25.10 -32.36 5.88
C PRO A 80 24.42 -31.41 6.88
N HIS A 81 24.98 -31.28 8.08
CA HIS A 81 24.44 -30.45 9.16
C HIS A 81 24.20 -29.00 8.71
N ALA A 82 25.13 -28.42 7.91
CA ALA A 82 25.01 -27.05 7.42
C ALA A 82 23.76 -26.86 6.55
N LEU A 83 23.45 -27.82 5.70
CA LEU A 83 22.26 -27.73 4.82
C LEU A 83 20.96 -27.92 5.62
N GLY A 84 20.95 -28.83 6.58
CA GLY A 84 19.76 -29.11 7.39
C GLY A 84 19.41 -28.03 8.41
N LEU A 85 20.37 -27.24 8.89
CA LEU A 85 20.17 -26.26 9.93
C LEU A 85 20.32 -24.82 9.42
N ALA A 86 21.34 -24.51 8.64
CA ALA A 86 21.66 -23.15 8.24
C ALA A 86 20.61 -22.57 7.29
N VAL A 87 20.13 -23.33 6.31
CA VAL A 87 19.16 -22.83 5.32
C VAL A 87 17.82 -22.47 5.98
N PRO A 88 17.17 -23.33 6.79
CA PRO A 88 15.97 -22.94 7.53
C PRO A 88 16.19 -21.73 8.45
N LEU A 89 17.33 -21.68 9.15
CA LEU A 89 17.63 -20.56 10.08
C LEU A 89 17.75 -19.22 9.33
N VAL A 90 18.51 -19.17 8.22
CA VAL A 90 18.66 -17.97 7.40
C VAL A 90 17.31 -17.52 6.86
N THR A 91 16.48 -18.46 6.43
CA THR A 91 15.14 -18.15 5.92
C THR A 91 14.25 -17.54 7.02
N ALA A 92 14.30 -18.12 8.23
CA ALA A 92 13.52 -17.60 9.37
C ALA A 92 13.98 -16.18 9.75
N ILE A 93 15.29 -15.96 9.81
CA ILE A 93 15.87 -14.63 10.11
C ILE A 93 15.45 -13.61 9.05
N SER A 94 15.57 -13.97 7.77
CA SER A 94 15.21 -13.07 6.64
C SER A 94 13.74 -12.70 6.66
N THR A 95 12.84 -13.66 6.90
CA THR A 95 11.39 -13.41 6.98
C THR A 95 11.05 -12.54 8.19
N THR A 96 11.72 -12.78 9.33
CA THR A 96 11.53 -11.98 10.54
C THR A 96 12.00 -10.54 10.32
N LEU A 97 13.14 -10.35 9.67
CA LEU A 97 13.67 -9.03 9.36
C LEU A 97 12.75 -8.28 8.38
N ALA A 98 12.23 -8.96 7.38
CA ALA A 98 11.24 -8.40 6.45
C ALA A 98 9.99 -7.94 7.22
N ALA A 99 9.45 -8.79 8.09
CA ALA A 99 8.25 -8.46 8.90
C ALA A 99 8.49 -7.25 9.82
N LYS A 100 9.66 -7.17 10.46
CA LYS A 100 10.04 -6.02 11.31
C LYS A 100 10.10 -4.69 10.52
N ASN A 101 10.36 -4.78 9.22
CA ASN A 101 10.36 -3.61 8.32
C ASN A 101 9.03 -3.41 7.58
N GLY A 102 7.96 -4.05 8.04
CA GLY A 102 6.63 -3.89 7.48
C GLY A 102 6.36 -4.67 6.20
N LEU A 103 7.24 -5.59 5.83
CA LEU A 103 7.10 -6.40 4.60
C LEU A 103 6.54 -7.79 4.95
N LEU A 104 5.31 -8.06 4.56
CA LEU A 104 4.69 -9.37 4.74
C LEU A 104 5.01 -10.26 3.53
N VAL A 105 5.89 -11.23 3.74
CA VAL A 105 6.32 -12.18 2.70
C VAL A 105 5.27 -13.30 2.58
N ARG A 106 4.54 -13.35 1.48
CA ARG A 106 3.57 -14.44 1.19
C ARG A 106 4.24 -15.70 0.63
N GLN A 107 5.23 -15.50 -0.22
CA GLN A 107 5.94 -16.62 -0.87
C GLN A 107 7.44 -16.37 -0.80
N ARG A 108 8.18 -17.31 -0.25
CA ARG A 108 9.65 -17.19 -0.11
C ARG A 108 10.35 -17.15 -1.47
N MET A 109 9.82 -17.84 -2.47
CA MET A 109 10.34 -17.80 -3.85
C MET A 109 10.31 -16.37 -4.42
N ALA A 110 9.25 -15.60 -4.14
CA ALA A 110 9.14 -14.22 -4.58
C ALA A 110 10.20 -13.31 -3.92
N LEU A 111 10.47 -13.53 -2.62
CA LEU A 111 11.54 -12.81 -1.92
C LEU A 111 12.91 -13.12 -2.52
N GLU A 112 13.16 -14.38 -2.87
CA GLU A 112 14.42 -14.83 -3.50
C GLU A 112 14.56 -14.21 -4.91
N ALA A 113 13.46 -14.19 -5.69
CA ALA A 113 13.43 -13.62 -7.03
C ALA A 113 13.64 -12.08 -7.03
N ALA A 114 13.25 -11.41 -5.93
CA ALA A 114 13.39 -9.96 -5.80
C ALA A 114 14.85 -9.45 -5.87
N ARG A 115 15.83 -10.35 -5.72
CA ARG A 115 17.25 -10.03 -5.91
C ARG A 115 17.61 -9.67 -7.35
N ASN A 116 16.82 -10.16 -8.30
CA ASN A 116 17.15 -10.12 -9.74
C ASN A 116 16.07 -9.38 -10.54
N ILE A 117 15.51 -8.31 -9.97
CA ILE A 117 14.51 -7.50 -10.68
C ILE A 117 15.18 -6.40 -11.49
N ASP A 118 14.74 -6.21 -12.73
CA ASP A 118 15.22 -5.18 -13.63
C ASP A 118 14.30 -3.95 -13.67
N VAL A 119 13.01 -4.13 -13.32
CA VAL A 119 11.99 -3.07 -13.41
C VAL A 119 11.13 -3.07 -12.16
N VAL A 120 10.92 -1.88 -11.60
CA VAL A 120 10.01 -1.67 -10.45
C VAL A 120 8.86 -0.78 -10.90
N LEU A 121 7.64 -1.26 -10.71
CA LEU A 121 6.41 -0.54 -10.98
C LEU A 121 5.78 -0.08 -9.66
N PHE A 122 5.61 1.25 -9.51
CA PHE A 122 4.98 1.83 -8.34
C PHE A 122 3.52 2.17 -8.64
N ASP A 123 2.61 1.76 -7.76
CA ASP A 123 1.26 2.31 -7.75
C ASP A 123 1.35 3.79 -7.34
N LYS A 124 0.58 4.65 -8.01
CA LYS A 124 0.58 6.07 -7.71
C LYS A 124 -0.16 6.36 -6.40
N THR A 125 -1.43 5.93 -6.35
CA THR A 125 -2.36 6.36 -5.30
C THR A 125 -2.18 5.55 -4.00
N GLY A 126 -1.83 6.23 -2.92
CA GLY A 126 -1.60 5.59 -1.61
C GLY A 126 -0.19 5.02 -1.45
N THR A 127 0.59 4.90 -2.54
CA THR A 127 2.00 4.46 -2.52
C THR A 127 2.94 5.66 -2.68
N LEU A 128 2.97 6.27 -3.86
CA LEU A 128 3.78 7.49 -4.11
C LEU A 128 3.11 8.73 -3.51
N THR A 129 1.80 8.67 -3.34
CA THR A 129 1.01 9.74 -2.76
C THR A 129 0.40 9.28 -1.43
N LYS A 130 -0.16 10.23 -0.68
CA LYS A 130 -0.83 9.93 0.60
C LYS A 130 -2.22 9.30 0.42
N GLY A 131 -2.78 9.34 -0.79
CA GLY A 131 -4.19 8.99 -1.04
C GLY A 131 -5.16 10.07 -0.53
N GLU A 132 -4.63 11.25 -0.25
CA GLU A 132 -5.40 12.41 0.22
C GLU A 132 -5.36 13.51 -0.83
N GLN A 133 -6.53 14.11 -1.10
CA GLN A 133 -6.62 15.25 -2.00
C GLN A 133 -6.06 16.49 -1.31
N GLY A 134 -5.26 17.26 -2.01
CA GLY A 134 -4.79 18.56 -1.55
C GLY A 134 -5.03 19.64 -2.59
N VAL A 135 -5.22 20.88 -2.16
CA VAL A 135 -5.35 22.03 -3.07
C VAL A 135 -3.95 22.37 -3.59
N VAL A 136 -3.79 22.31 -4.91
CA VAL A 136 -2.50 22.59 -5.58
C VAL A 136 -2.48 23.93 -6.30
N ASP A 137 -3.66 24.47 -6.65
CA ASP A 137 -3.75 25.79 -7.28
C ASP A 137 -5.13 26.39 -7.08
N VAL A 138 -5.21 27.71 -7.12
CA VAL A 138 -6.47 28.47 -6.96
C VAL A 138 -6.47 29.66 -7.93
N VAL A 139 -7.44 29.68 -8.83
CA VAL A 139 -7.60 30.75 -9.82
C VAL A 139 -8.90 31.51 -9.56
N ALA A 140 -8.81 32.76 -9.16
CA ALA A 140 -9.95 33.63 -8.87
C ALA A 140 -9.53 35.09 -8.96
N LYS A 141 -10.47 35.98 -9.33
CA LYS A 141 -10.24 37.44 -9.32
C LYS A 141 -10.12 37.95 -7.89
N GLU A 142 -10.99 37.47 -6.99
CA GLU A 142 -11.01 37.82 -5.57
C GLU A 142 -10.74 36.56 -4.74
N LYS A 143 -9.47 36.14 -4.69
CA LYS A 143 -9.07 34.88 -4.11
C LYS A 143 -9.51 34.70 -2.65
N VAL A 144 -9.30 35.73 -1.82
CA VAL A 144 -9.65 35.70 -0.39
C VAL A 144 -11.17 35.50 -0.21
N ARG A 145 -11.99 36.31 -0.92
CA ARG A 145 -13.45 36.18 -0.87
C ARG A 145 -13.93 34.81 -1.34
N MET A 146 -13.41 34.33 -2.46
CA MET A 146 -13.80 33.02 -3.01
C MET A 146 -13.44 31.88 -2.04
N LEU A 147 -12.26 31.93 -1.42
CA LEU A 147 -11.84 30.93 -0.44
C LEU A 147 -12.66 31.01 0.86
N SER A 148 -13.07 32.22 1.30
CA SER A 148 -13.97 32.38 2.46
C SER A 148 -15.31 31.69 2.22
N LEU A 149 -15.89 31.90 1.03
CA LEU A 149 -17.14 31.27 0.63
C LEU A 149 -16.99 29.75 0.52
N ALA A 150 -15.88 29.29 -0.06
CA ALA A 150 -15.58 27.87 -0.20
C ALA A 150 -15.43 27.21 1.19
N ALA A 151 -14.68 27.82 2.10
CA ALA A 151 -14.49 27.32 3.46
C ALA A 151 -15.82 27.21 4.21
N ALA A 152 -16.68 28.23 4.05
CA ALA A 152 -17.99 28.27 4.72
C ALA A 152 -18.90 27.11 4.28
N LEU A 153 -18.95 26.80 2.97
CA LEU A 153 -19.76 25.71 2.45
C LEU A 153 -19.16 24.34 2.79
N GLU A 154 -17.86 24.17 2.63
CA GLU A 154 -17.21 22.86 2.78
C GLU A 154 -17.03 22.45 4.25
N ARG A 155 -17.18 23.37 5.19
CA ARG A 155 -17.15 23.07 6.63
C ARG A 155 -18.21 22.03 7.03
N GLU A 156 -19.37 22.07 6.38
CA GLU A 156 -20.50 21.19 6.67
C GLU A 156 -20.43 19.84 5.90
N SER A 157 -19.45 19.68 5.03
CA SER A 157 -19.33 18.52 4.13
C SER A 157 -18.29 17.52 4.65
N GLU A 158 -18.63 16.23 4.64
CA GLU A 158 -17.72 15.15 5.02
C GLU A 158 -16.85 14.62 3.86
N HIS A 159 -17.04 15.15 2.66
CA HIS A 159 -16.33 14.67 1.47
C HIS A 159 -14.82 14.94 1.57
N PRO A 160 -13.92 14.04 1.14
CA PRO A 160 -12.47 14.28 1.19
C PRO A 160 -12.02 15.57 0.50
N ILE A 161 -12.62 15.93 -0.63
CA ILE A 161 -12.35 17.19 -1.36
C ILE A 161 -12.72 18.39 -0.47
N ALA A 162 -13.84 18.31 0.23
CA ALA A 162 -14.30 19.38 1.12
C ALA A 162 -13.30 19.64 2.24
N LYS A 163 -12.82 18.56 2.87
CA LYS A 163 -11.80 18.66 3.94
C LYS A 163 -10.52 19.32 3.43
N ALA A 164 -10.08 18.96 2.22
CA ALA A 164 -8.89 19.57 1.59
C ALA A 164 -9.07 21.07 1.35
N ILE A 165 -10.23 21.47 0.79
CA ILE A 165 -10.56 22.90 0.52
C ILE A 165 -10.63 23.68 1.84
N PHE A 166 -11.32 23.14 2.84
CA PHE A 166 -11.48 23.78 4.15
C PHE A 166 -10.13 23.97 4.85
N GLN A 167 -9.28 22.93 4.87
CA GLN A 167 -7.94 23.01 5.49
C GLN A 167 -7.05 24.03 4.78
N TYR A 168 -7.07 24.04 3.45
CA TYR A 168 -6.31 25.01 2.65
C TYR A 168 -6.74 26.44 2.95
N ALA A 169 -8.05 26.71 2.95
CA ALA A 169 -8.59 28.03 3.22
C ALA A 169 -8.24 28.51 4.64
N ARG A 170 -8.32 27.61 5.63
CA ARG A 170 -7.88 27.93 7.01
C ARG A 170 -6.41 28.34 7.06
N GLY A 171 -5.56 27.66 6.32
CA GLY A 171 -4.14 27.99 6.22
C GLY A 171 -3.86 29.34 5.57
N GLN A 172 -4.83 29.88 4.81
CA GLN A 172 -4.74 31.22 4.21
C GLN A 172 -5.33 32.33 5.11
N ASN A 173 -5.79 31.99 6.34
CA ASN A 173 -6.38 32.91 7.31
C ASN A 173 -7.54 33.73 6.71
N VAL A 174 -8.40 33.10 5.91
CA VAL A 174 -9.55 33.80 5.31
C VAL A 174 -10.63 34.07 6.36
N PRO A 175 -11.41 35.19 6.20
CA PRO A 175 -12.52 35.51 7.11
C PRO A 175 -13.56 34.36 7.17
N GLU A 176 -14.03 34.07 8.38
CA GLU A 176 -15.12 33.12 8.55
C GLU A 176 -16.46 33.74 8.15
N ILE A 177 -17.26 32.96 7.44
CA ILE A 177 -18.59 33.34 6.97
C ILE A 177 -19.58 32.27 7.43
N HIS A 178 -20.77 32.73 7.84
CA HIS A 178 -21.85 31.81 8.22
C HIS A 178 -22.72 31.46 7.02
N THR A 179 -23.10 30.24 6.93
CA THR A 179 -24.01 29.72 5.90
C THR A 179 -25.37 29.38 6.50
N THR A 180 -26.41 29.48 5.68
CA THR A 180 -27.74 28.96 5.99
C THR A 180 -28.22 28.05 4.85
N ASP A 181 -29.22 27.22 5.10
CA ASP A 181 -29.82 26.32 4.08
C ASP A 181 -28.78 25.45 3.33
N PHE A 182 -27.82 24.89 4.06
CA PHE A 182 -26.84 23.98 3.47
C PHE A 182 -27.53 22.73 2.91
N SER A 183 -27.12 22.33 1.72
CA SER A 183 -27.65 21.14 1.04
C SER A 183 -26.59 20.49 0.17
N ALA A 184 -26.38 19.20 0.36
CA ALA A 184 -25.54 18.38 -0.52
C ALA A 184 -26.32 18.01 -1.78
N LEU A 185 -25.72 18.25 -2.94
CA LEU A 185 -26.27 17.94 -4.26
C LEU A 185 -25.59 16.66 -4.76
N SER A 186 -26.27 15.52 -4.64
CA SER A 186 -25.71 14.20 -4.91
C SER A 186 -24.98 14.13 -6.26
N GLY A 187 -23.69 13.81 -6.26
CA GLY A 187 -22.84 13.68 -7.45
C GLY A 187 -22.52 15.01 -8.16
N ARG A 188 -22.85 16.15 -7.56
CA ARG A 188 -22.68 17.47 -8.19
C ARG A 188 -21.92 18.49 -7.34
N GLY A 189 -22.06 18.42 -6.03
CA GLY A 189 -21.39 19.34 -5.12
C GLY A 189 -22.25 19.71 -3.93
N VAL A 190 -22.08 20.95 -3.45
CA VAL A 190 -22.82 21.49 -2.29
C VAL A 190 -23.38 22.86 -2.61
N ARG A 191 -24.44 23.24 -1.88
CA ARG A 191 -25.09 24.54 -1.97
C ARG A 191 -25.37 25.08 -0.57
N ALA A 192 -25.25 26.39 -0.40
CA ALA A 192 -25.75 27.09 0.79
C ALA A 192 -26.18 28.51 0.45
N MET A 193 -26.89 29.16 1.36
CA MET A 193 -27.20 30.59 1.25
C MET A 193 -26.20 31.40 2.09
N ILE A 194 -25.63 32.45 1.49
CA ILE A 194 -24.70 33.35 2.15
C ILE A 194 -25.15 34.80 1.81
N ASN A 195 -25.48 35.58 2.82
CA ASN A 195 -25.97 36.99 2.67
C ASN A 195 -27.10 37.06 1.66
N GLY A 196 -28.05 36.13 1.73
CA GLY A 196 -29.24 36.12 0.86
C GLY A 196 -29.00 35.66 -0.58
N LYS A 197 -27.76 35.25 -0.92
CA LYS A 197 -27.41 34.75 -2.25
C LYS A 197 -27.06 33.27 -2.22
N PRO A 198 -27.51 32.47 -3.20
CA PRO A 198 -27.13 31.08 -3.28
C PRO A 198 -25.68 30.91 -3.78
N VAL A 199 -24.87 30.18 -3.04
CA VAL A 199 -23.49 29.86 -3.42
C VAL A 199 -23.41 28.35 -3.62
N TYR A 200 -22.68 27.93 -4.64
CA TYR A 200 -22.54 26.55 -5.05
C TYR A 200 -21.05 26.19 -5.16
N ILE A 201 -20.71 24.96 -4.78
CA ILE A 201 -19.37 24.40 -5.01
C ILE A 201 -19.55 23.02 -5.64
N GLY A 202 -18.83 22.77 -6.73
CA GLY A 202 -18.90 21.46 -7.39
C GLY A 202 -18.04 21.36 -8.63
N GLY A 203 -18.06 20.19 -9.23
CA GLY A 203 -17.34 19.88 -10.47
C GLY A 203 -17.98 20.52 -11.71
N PRO A 204 -17.49 20.15 -12.92
CA PRO A 204 -17.98 20.77 -14.17
C PRO A 204 -19.50 20.71 -14.40
N ARG A 205 -20.17 19.67 -13.90
CA ARG A 205 -21.62 19.50 -14.04
C ARG A 205 -22.42 20.68 -13.46
N ILE A 206 -21.89 21.30 -12.37
CA ILE A 206 -22.61 22.42 -11.75
C ILE A 206 -22.61 23.68 -12.63
N LEU A 207 -21.60 23.86 -13.49
CA LEU A 207 -21.55 24.94 -14.46
C LEU A 207 -22.69 24.84 -15.46
N GLU A 208 -22.93 23.63 -15.97
CA GLU A 208 -23.97 23.36 -16.94
C GLU A 208 -25.36 23.63 -16.36
N GLU A 209 -25.61 23.11 -15.15
CA GLU A 209 -26.90 23.28 -14.45
C GLU A 209 -27.21 24.74 -14.12
N ARG A 210 -26.17 25.51 -13.77
CA ARG A 210 -26.37 26.93 -13.45
C ARG A 210 -26.30 27.81 -14.68
N ALA A 211 -26.05 27.28 -15.86
CA ALA A 211 -25.79 28.00 -17.10
C ALA A 211 -24.70 29.09 -16.88
N ALA A 212 -23.73 28.74 -16.03
CA ALA A 212 -22.65 29.64 -15.64
C ALA A 212 -21.54 29.61 -16.69
N ARG A 213 -21.07 30.78 -17.10
CA ARG A 213 -20.04 30.90 -18.13
C ARG A 213 -18.69 31.22 -17.50
N LEU A 214 -17.69 30.51 -17.93
CA LEU A 214 -16.29 30.75 -17.57
C LEU A 214 -15.73 31.87 -18.43
N ASP A 215 -14.97 32.77 -17.84
CA ASP A 215 -14.18 33.73 -18.64
C ASP A 215 -13.02 32.95 -19.33
N THR A 216 -12.42 33.56 -20.35
CA THR A 216 -11.43 32.94 -21.20
C THR A 216 -10.20 32.44 -20.40
N SER A 217 -9.75 33.24 -19.44
CA SER A 217 -8.58 32.94 -18.63
C SER A 217 -8.85 31.73 -17.69
N LEU A 218 -10.01 31.73 -17.03
CA LEU A 218 -10.41 30.66 -16.14
C LEU A 218 -10.63 29.35 -16.90
N LYS A 219 -11.24 29.45 -18.09
CA LYS A 219 -11.46 28.29 -18.98
C LYS A 219 -10.13 27.65 -19.40
N ALA A 220 -9.13 28.46 -19.79
CA ALA A 220 -7.82 27.96 -20.18
C ALA A 220 -7.11 27.26 -19.00
N ALA A 221 -7.11 27.91 -17.82
CA ALA A 221 -6.48 27.38 -16.61
C ALA A 221 -7.11 26.05 -16.16
N THR A 222 -8.44 25.99 -16.13
CA THR A 222 -9.17 24.79 -15.69
C THR A 222 -9.04 23.65 -16.69
N LYS A 223 -9.01 23.95 -18.00
CA LYS A 223 -8.77 22.93 -19.03
C LYS A 223 -7.38 22.32 -18.86
N LYS A 224 -6.34 23.16 -18.73
CA LYS A 224 -4.96 22.67 -18.51
C LYS A 224 -4.89 21.78 -17.26
N ALA A 225 -5.49 22.22 -16.15
CA ALA A 225 -5.49 21.44 -14.91
C ALA A 225 -6.18 20.07 -15.12
N SER A 226 -7.29 20.04 -15.84
CA SER A 226 -8.00 18.79 -16.15
C SER A 226 -7.16 17.87 -17.06
N ASP A 227 -6.50 18.43 -18.06
CA ASP A 227 -5.59 17.70 -18.96
C ASP A 227 -4.39 17.11 -18.18
N ASP A 228 -3.93 17.81 -17.12
CA ASP A 228 -2.89 17.35 -16.18
C ASP A 228 -3.42 16.30 -15.16
N GLY A 229 -4.68 15.89 -15.24
CA GLY A 229 -5.27 14.89 -14.35
C GLY A 229 -5.66 15.42 -12.96
N LYS A 230 -5.77 16.75 -12.80
CA LYS A 230 -6.19 17.38 -11.53
C LYS A 230 -7.72 17.44 -11.45
N THR A 231 -8.25 17.35 -10.24
CA THR A 231 -9.67 17.57 -9.98
C THR A 231 -9.93 19.09 -9.94
N VAL A 232 -10.92 19.55 -10.70
CA VAL A 232 -11.29 20.99 -10.72
C VAL A 232 -12.66 21.17 -10.08
N VAL A 233 -12.73 22.07 -9.11
CA VAL A 233 -13.94 22.43 -8.37
C VAL A 233 -14.19 23.93 -8.56
N TYR A 234 -15.41 24.30 -8.92
CA TYR A 234 -15.83 25.67 -9.19
C TYR A 234 -16.62 26.24 -8.02
N VAL A 235 -16.41 27.52 -7.74
CA VAL A 235 -17.19 28.27 -6.76
C VAL A 235 -18.05 29.27 -7.53
N ILE A 236 -19.38 29.22 -7.34
CA ILE A 236 -20.35 29.95 -8.12
C ILE A 236 -21.30 30.72 -7.15
N GLU A 237 -21.47 32.03 -7.33
CA GLU A 237 -22.45 32.82 -6.61
C GLU A 237 -23.59 33.16 -7.59
N GLY A 238 -24.77 32.59 -7.38
CA GLY A 238 -25.90 32.73 -8.31
C GLY A 238 -25.59 32.07 -9.66
N ARG A 239 -25.23 32.90 -10.65
CA ARG A 239 -24.77 32.47 -11.99
C ARG A 239 -23.33 32.91 -12.30
N ASN A 240 -22.70 33.60 -11.37
CA ASN A 240 -21.36 34.17 -11.58
C ASN A 240 -20.31 33.24 -11.03
N VAL A 241 -19.38 32.79 -11.88
CA VAL A 241 -18.25 31.92 -11.44
C VAL A 241 -17.19 32.82 -10.81
N LEU A 242 -16.94 32.63 -9.51
CA LEU A 242 -15.96 33.42 -8.75
C LEU A 242 -14.52 32.91 -8.99
N GLY A 243 -14.39 31.61 -9.27
CA GLY A 243 -13.10 30.99 -9.54
C GLY A 243 -13.17 29.47 -9.49
N ALA A 244 -12.00 28.88 -9.56
CA ALA A 244 -11.83 27.42 -9.50
C ALA A 244 -10.68 27.06 -8.56
N ILE A 245 -10.84 25.91 -7.90
CA ILE A 245 -9.86 25.30 -7.01
C ILE A 245 -9.42 24.00 -7.67
N MET A 246 -8.12 23.84 -7.86
CA MET A 246 -7.52 22.64 -8.46
C MET A 246 -6.96 21.78 -7.36
N LEU A 247 -7.34 20.50 -7.35
CA LEU A 247 -6.86 19.54 -6.37
C LEU A 247 -6.14 18.38 -7.07
N ALA A 248 -5.16 17.85 -6.37
CA ALA A 248 -4.44 16.64 -6.81
C ALA A 248 -4.10 15.81 -5.59
N ASP A 249 -3.76 14.56 -5.84
CA ASP A 249 -3.32 13.65 -4.78
C ASP A 249 -1.95 14.12 -4.25
N VAL A 250 -1.83 14.27 -2.93
CA VAL A 250 -0.63 14.79 -2.28
C VAL A 250 0.50 13.76 -2.31
N ILE A 251 1.65 14.14 -2.88
CA ILE A 251 2.86 13.30 -2.91
C ILE A 251 3.42 13.17 -1.49
N ARG A 252 3.91 11.99 -1.18
CA ARG A 252 4.56 11.75 0.11
C ARG A 252 5.88 12.50 0.18
N UNK A 253 6.14 13.09 1.06
CA UNK A 253 7.26 13.78 1.27
C UNK A 253 8.35 12.90 1.05
N UNK A 254 9.02 13.38 0.52
CA UNK A 254 9.97 12.59 0.18
C UNK A 254 10.47 11.78 1.18
N CYS A 255 10.73 10.71 0.79
CA CYS A 255 11.50 9.74 1.52
C CYS A 255 13.00 9.97 1.30
#